data_6018f0eec1644249cbae98e68568bf96
#
_entry.id   6018f0eec1644249cbae98e68568bf96
#
_cell.length_a   1.000
_cell.length_b   1.000
_cell.length_c   1.000
_cell.angle_alpha   90.00
_cell.angle_beta   90.00
_cell.angle_gamma   90.00
#
_symmetry.space_group_name_H-M   'P 1'
#
loop_
_entity.id
_entity.type
_entity.pdbx_description
1 polymer ?
#
loop_
_entity_poly.entity_id
_entity_poly.type
_entity_poly.pdbx_seq_one_letter_code
_entity_poly.pdbx_strand_id
1 'polypeptide(L)' 'MKESMFKSYDEMPLFLNAEMVAKALGIATSTAYELMHEKDFPALKIGNRLLVPKEKFRLWVDSKTNL' A
#
# COMPACT_ATOMS: atom_id res chain seq x y z
N MET A 1 -11.34 11.41 11.40
CA MET A 1 -10.39 10.93 10.43
C MET A 1 -9.64 9.71 10.91
N LYS A 2 -9.50 8.75 10.06
CA LYS A 2 -8.80 7.56 10.44
C LYS A 2 -7.30 7.78 10.53
N GLU A 3 -6.71 7.25 11.57
CA GLU A 3 -5.29 7.38 11.76
C GLU A 3 -4.58 6.12 11.31
N SER A 4 -3.46 6.29 10.65
CA SER A 4 -2.65 5.16 10.27
C SER A 4 -1.43 5.08 11.19
N MET A 5 -0.73 3.96 11.08
CA MET A 5 0.50 3.76 11.82
C MET A 5 1.53 4.82 11.46
N PHE A 6 1.53 5.26 10.22
CA PHE A 6 2.49 6.24 9.73
C PHE A 6 1.91 7.63 9.82
N LYS A 7 2.66 8.55 10.41
CA LYS A 7 2.20 9.92 10.55
C LYS A 7 2.29 10.70 9.26
N SER A 8 3.22 10.33 8.42
CA SER A 8 3.38 11.00 7.15
C SER A 8 3.94 10.02 6.15
N TYR A 9 3.81 10.40 4.89
CA TYR A 9 4.33 9.59 3.81
C TYR A 9 5.83 9.37 3.95
N ASP A 10 6.53 10.41 4.42
CA ASP A 10 7.98 10.34 4.53
C ASP A 10 8.46 9.31 5.54
N GLU A 11 7.61 8.94 6.49
CA GLU A 11 7.99 7.95 7.48
C GLU A 11 7.93 6.54 6.95
N MET A 12 7.36 6.34 5.78
CA MET A 12 7.25 5.01 5.20
C MET A 12 8.57 4.58 4.59
N PRO A 13 8.90 3.28 4.66
CA PRO A 13 10.06 2.77 3.95
C PRO A 13 9.84 2.84 2.44
N LEU A 14 10.91 2.66 1.69
CA LEU A 14 10.84 2.77 0.23
C LEU A 14 9.92 1.72 -0.38
N PHE A 15 9.86 0.53 0.21
CA PHE A 15 8.98 -0.54 -0.25
C PHE A 15 8.07 -0.96 0.87
N LEU A 16 6.82 -1.23 0.53
CA LEU A 16 5.81 -1.60 1.51
C LEU A 16 5.35 -3.02 1.25
N ASN A 17 5.21 -3.80 2.32
CA ASN A 17 4.60 -5.12 2.20
C ASN A 17 3.11 -5.01 2.53
N ALA A 18 2.40 -6.14 2.48
CA ALA A 18 0.95 -6.12 2.70
C ALA A 18 0.59 -5.58 4.07
N GLU A 19 1.39 -5.90 5.07
CA GLU A 19 1.13 -5.43 6.42
C GLU A 19 1.22 -3.91 6.50
N MET A 20 2.23 -3.37 5.85
CA MET A 20 2.44 -1.92 5.84
C MET A 20 1.36 -1.20 5.06
N VAL A 21 0.96 -1.79 3.93
CA VAL A 21 -0.14 -1.22 3.14
C VAL A 21 -1.41 -1.21 3.97
N ALA A 22 -1.67 -2.29 4.71
CA ALA A 22 -2.85 -2.37 5.55
C ALA A 22 -2.85 -1.28 6.61
N LYS A 23 -1.69 -1.06 7.24
CA LYS A 23 -1.59 -0.03 8.26
C LYS A 23 -1.77 1.36 7.67
N ALA A 24 -1.20 1.58 6.51
CA ALA A 24 -1.29 2.88 5.86
C ALA A 24 -2.74 3.19 5.47
N LEU A 25 -3.48 2.19 5.04
CA LEU A 25 -4.86 2.37 4.60
C LEU A 25 -5.87 2.18 5.73
N GLY A 26 -5.43 1.61 6.85
CA GLY A 26 -6.34 1.36 7.96
C GLY A 26 -7.28 0.20 7.69
N ILE A 27 -6.81 -0.82 7.00
CA ILE A 27 -7.62 -2.00 6.67
C ILE A 27 -6.92 -3.24 7.20
N ALA A 28 -7.63 -4.37 7.12
CA ALA A 28 -7.06 -5.64 7.56
C ALA A 28 -5.97 -6.09 6.61
N THR A 29 -4.99 -6.82 7.15
CA THR A 29 -3.88 -7.30 6.33
C THR A 29 -4.36 -8.21 5.21
N SER A 30 -5.34 -9.06 5.48
CA SER A 30 -5.86 -9.94 4.44
C SER A 30 -6.48 -9.15 3.31
N THR A 31 -7.16 -8.05 3.63
CA THR A 31 -7.75 -7.21 2.61
C THR A 31 -6.67 -6.52 1.79
N ALA A 32 -5.61 -6.07 2.46
CA ALA A 32 -4.50 -5.45 1.75
C ALA A 32 -3.84 -6.44 0.81
N TYR A 33 -3.69 -7.67 1.25
CA TYR A 33 -3.08 -8.70 0.44
C TYR A 33 -3.89 -8.95 -0.83
N GLU A 34 -5.21 -9.01 -0.69
CA GLU A 34 -6.08 -9.17 -1.86
C GLU A 34 -5.97 -7.97 -2.79
N LEU A 35 -5.92 -6.78 -2.21
CA LEU A 35 -5.78 -5.56 -2.99
C LEU A 35 -4.50 -5.58 -3.82
N MET A 36 -3.42 -6.05 -3.23
CA MET A 36 -2.13 -6.06 -3.91
C MET A 36 -2.05 -7.10 -5.03
N HIS A 37 -3.04 -7.98 -5.11
CA HIS A 37 -3.11 -8.95 -6.22
C HIS A 37 -3.90 -8.42 -7.40
N GLU A 38 -4.51 -7.26 -7.27
CA GLU A 38 -5.30 -6.72 -8.36
C GLU A 38 -4.39 -6.22 -9.48
N LYS A 39 -4.92 -6.27 -10.69
CA LYS A 39 -4.11 -5.95 -11.85
C LYS A 39 -3.63 -4.52 -11.88
N ASP A 40 -4.47 -3.61 -11.43
CA ASP A 40 -4.10 -2.20 -11.51
C ASP A 40 -3.29 -1.73 -10.30
N PHE A 41 -3.03 -2.61 -9.34
CA PHE A 41 -2.21 -2.25 -8.22
C PHE A 41 -0.74 -2.46 -8.58
N PRO A 42 0.12 -1.46 -8.37
CA PRO A 42 1.50 -1.53 -8.84
C PRO A 42 2.41 -2.34 -7.91
N ALA A 43 2.04 -3.56 -7.60
CA ALA A 43 2.83 -4.41 -6.72
C ALA A 43 3.86 -5.19 -7.50
N LEU A 44 4.97 -5.46 -6.84
CA LEU A 44 6.03 -6.32 -7.36
C LEU A 44 6.03 -7.62 -6.60
N LYS A 45 6.22 -8.71 -7.31
CA LYS A 45 6.38 -10.00 -6.65
C LYS A 45 7.83 -10.40 -6.67
N ILE A 46 8.44 -10.45 -5.50
CA ILE A 46 9.84 -10.83 -5.37
C ILE A 46 9.88 -12.09 -4.51
N GLY A 47 10.20 -13.20 -5.12
CA GLY A 47 10.13 -14.47 -4.43
C GLY A 47 8.71 -14.74 -4.02
N ASN A 48 8.48 -14.92 -2.74
CA ASN A 48 7.14 -15.16 -2.20
C ASN A 48 6.50 -13.90 -1.63
N ARG A 49 7.12 -12.75 -1.86
CA ARG A 49 6.66 -11.52 -1.23
C ARG A 49 6.08 -10.57 -2.25
N LEU A 50 5.01 -9.91 -1.84
CA LEU A 50 4.44 -8.81 -2.61
C LEU A 50 4.89 -7.51 -1.97
N LEU A 51 5.47 -6.65 -2.79
CA LEU A 51 5.95 -5.35 -2.32
C LEU A 51 5.47 -4.29 -3.30
N VAL A 52 5.30 -3.08 -2.79
CA VAL A 52 4.95 -1.96 -3.63
C VAL A 52 5.87 -0.79 -3.30
N PRO A 53 6.49 -0.16 -4.30
CA PRO A 53 7.28 1.05 -4.03
C PRO A 53 6.35 2.13 -3.49
N LYS A 54 6.77 2.83 -2.45
CA LYS A 54 5.88 3.79 -1.84
C LYS A 54 5.46 4.89 -2.80
N GLU A 55 6.34 5.25 -3.75
CA GLU A 55 5.97 6.24 -4.76
C GLU A 55 4.79 5.77 -5.60
N LYS A 56 4.86 4.51 -6.03
CA LYS A 56 3.78 3.94 -6.83
C LYS A 56 2.51 3.80 -6.01
N PHE A 57 2.67 3.44 -4.74
CA PHE A 57 1.53 3.32 -3.84
C PHE A 57 0.83 4.67 -3.70
N ARG A 58 1.60 5.73 -3.53
CA ARG A 58 1.03 7.07 -3.40
C ARG A 58 0.26 7.47 -4.66
N LEU A 59 0.86 7.20 -5.81
CA LEU A 59 0.22 7.52 -7.07
C LEU A 59 -1.07 6.71 -7.26
N TRP A 60 -1.05 5.46 -6.84
CA TRP A 60 -2.24 4.62 -6.94
C TRP A 60 -3.36 5.17 -6.08
N VAL A 61 -3.04 5.56 -4.85
CA VAL A 61 -4.03 6.14 -3.96
C VAL A 61 -4.60 7.41 -4.56
N ASP A 62 -3.72 8.26 -5.08
CA ASP A 62 -4.17 9.50 -5.70
C ASP A 62 -5.13 9.24 -6.85
N SER A 63 -4.83 8.23 -7.66
CA SER A 63 -5.67 7.95 -8.82
C SER A 63 -7.03 7.43 -8.40
N LYS A 64 -7.10 6.73 -7.27
CA LYS A 64 -8.38 6.19 -6.80
C LYS A 64 -9.22 7.21 -6.07
N THR A 65 -8.59 8.23 -5.51
CA THR A 65 -9.30 9.24 -4.72
C THR A 65 -9.53 10.52 -5.49
N ASN A 66 -8.99 10.64 -6.67
CA ASN A 66 -9.14 11.83 -7.49
C ASN A 66 -10.44 11.73 -8.26
N LEU A 67 -11.46 12.44 -7.80
CA LEU A 67 -12.78 12.40 -8.43
C LEU A 67 -13.00 13.58 -9.40
#